data_bc78b426448304402b654f09d0df90e1
#
_entry.id   bc78b426448304402b654f09d0df90e1
#
_cell.length_a   1.000
_cell.length_b   1.000
_cell.length_c   1.000
_cell.angle_alpha   90.00
_cell.angle_beta   90.00
_cell.angle_gamma   90.00
#
_symmetry.space_group_name_H-M   'P 1'
#
loop_
_entity.id
_entity.type
_entity.pdbx_description
1 polymer ?
#
loop_
_entity_poly.entity_id
_entity_poly.type
_entity_poly.pdbx_seq_one_letter_code
_entity_poly.pdbx_strand_id
1 'polypeptide(L)'
;NYRVVATNTVSQCSSLVSLFTVDNTSVKPVITLNASTDNSNCSGAASNGSLTIFVDGVAAGAGHTIQWYTGIGTGSPIVGETAATISNLAAGDYTVEVIDIASPGNTCSSVATFTVVDDLPVYTINAAAITVTNQTDCVANGSAQVTDILIDGVSNGGVAGFTFAWFDDAGGPIAGS
;
A
#
# COMPACT_ATOMS: atom_id res chain seq x y z
N ASN A 1 -1.23 -37.04 -22.13
CA ASN A 1 -1.08 -37.95 -23.26
C ASN A 1 -2.42 -38.20 -23.91
N TYR A 2 -2.46 -38.17 -25.22
CA TYR A 2 -3.65 -38.42 -26.03
C TYR A 2 -3.36 -39.57 -26.98
N ARG A 3 -4.41 -40.24 -27.43
CA ARG A 3 -4.35 -41.27 -28.43
C ARG A 3 -5.41 -41.02 -29.49
N VAL A 4 -5.06 -41.33 -30.73
CA VAL A 4 -5.98 -41.23 -31.85
C VAL A 4 -5.99 -42.53 -32.64
N VAL A 5 -7.16 -42.92 -33.10
CA VAL A 5 -7.41 -44.04 -34.01
C VAL A 5 -8.26 -43.50 -35.13
N ALA A 6 -7.89 -43.74 -36.36
CA ALA A 6 -8.70 -43.44 -37.55
C ALA A 6 -9.45 -44.69 -37.95
N THR A 7 -10.75 -44.56 -38.20
CA THR A 7 -11.61 -45.66 -38.72
C THR A 7 -12.15 -45.28 -40.09
N ASN A 8 -11.94 -46.10 -41.08
CA ASN A 8 -12.51 -45.91 -42.41
C ASN A 8 -14.04 -46.12 -42.35
N THR A 9 -14.82 -45.16 -42.79
CA THR A 9 -16.27 -45.15 -42.67
C THR A 9 -16.98 -46.11 -43.61
N VAL A 10 -16.29 -46.61 -44.67
CA VAL A 10 -16.82 -47.54 -45.64
C VAL A 10 -16.46 -48.99 -45.31
N SER A 11 -15.17 -49.26 -45.08
CA SER A 11 -14.68 -50.61 -44.76
C SER A 11 -14.74 -50.99 -43.28
N GLN A 12 -14.99 -50.01 -42.38
CA GLN A 12 -14.99 -50.13 -40.95
C GLN A 12 -13.64 -50.57 -40.36
N CYS A 13 -12.58 -50.61 -41.16
CA CYS A 13 -11.23 -50.92 -40.68
C CYS A 13 -10.60 -49.73 -39.92
N SER A 14 -9.98 -50.01 -38.81
CA SER A 14 -9.30 -48.98 -37.99
C SER A 14 -7.78 -49.07 -38.08
N SER A 15 -7.12 -47.91 -37.94
CA SER A 15 -5.68 -47.82 -37.84
C SER A 15 -5.17 -48.36 -36.52
N LEU A 16 -3.86 -48.54 -36.42
CA LEU A 16 -3.21 -48.68 -35.15
C LEU A 16 -3.36 -47.37 -34.31
N VAL A 17 -3.29 -47.52 -32.99
CA VAL A 17 -3.31 -46.38 -32.07
C VAL A 17 -2.04 -45.53 -32.27
N SER A 18 -2.22 -44.24 -32.50
CA SER A 18 -1.12 -43.27 -32.44
C SER A 18 -1.20 -42.50 -31.12
N LEU A 19 -0.08 -42.37 -30.43
CA LEU A 19 0.05 -41.67 -29.15
C LEU A 19 0.77 -40.33 -29.40
N PHE A 20 0.29 -39.27 -28.72
CA PHE A 20 0.95 -37.98 -28.73
C PHE A 20 0.72 -37.26 -27.38
N THR A 21 1.61 -36.35 -27.07
CA THR A 21 1.53 -35.49 -25.88
C THR A 21 1.28 -34.06 -26.31
N VAL A 22 0.39 -33.38 -25.61
CA VAL A 22 0.25 -31.94 -25.65
C VAL A 22 0.87 -31.41 -24.36
N ASP A 23 1.95 -30.68 -24.47
CA ASP A 23 2.63 -30.08 -23.35
C ASP A 23 1.99 -28.71 -23.01
N ASN A 24 1.88 -28.42 -21.73
CA ASN A 24 1.48 -27.09 -21.27
C ASN A 24 2.73 -26.19 -21.22
N THR A 25 2.83 -25.26 -22.15
CA THR A 25 3.91 -24.26 -22.23
C THR A 25 3.48 -22.89 -21.75
N SER A 26 2.31 -22.77 -21.12
CA SER A 26 1.84 -21.49 -20.59
C SER A 26 2.76 -21.01 -19.45
N VAL A 27 3.10 -19.73 -19.48
CA VAL A 27 3.91 -19.07 -18.47
C VAL A 27 3.02 -18.06 -17.76
N LYS A 28 3.07 -18.03 -16.41
CA LYS A 28 2.37 -17.03 -15.63
C LYS A 28 3.24 -15.79 -15.48
N PRO A 29 2.65 -14.58 -15.46
CA PRO A 29 3.42 -13.36 -15.18
C PRO A 29 4.07 -13.43 -13.80
N VAL A 30 5.30 -12.94 -13.68
CA VAL A 30 6.04 -12.85 -12.43
C VAL A 30 5.91 -11.44 -11.88
N ILE A 31 5.28 -11.29 -10.72
CA ILE A 31 5.07 -9.99 -10.07
C ILE A 31 6.17 -9.77 -9.04
N THR A 32 6.86 -8.63 -9.11
CA THR A 32 7.86 -8.20 -8.14
C THR A 32 7.60 -6.79 -7.67
N LEU A 33 7.87 -6.51 -6.39
CA LEU A 33 7.86 -5.14 -5.87
C LEU A 33 9.07 -4.39 -6.44
N ASN A 34 8.83 -3.25 -7.08
CA ASN A 34 9.87 -2.36 -7.58
C ASN A 34 10.19 -1.23 -6.61
N ALA A 35 9.16 -0.62 -6.04
CA ALA A 35 9.29 0.45 -5.07
C ALA A 35 8.10 0.47 -4.10
N SER A 36 8.35 0.91 -2.88
CA SER A 36 7.33 1.19 -1.88
C SER A 36 7.64 2.49 -1.15
N THR A 37 6.61 3.16 -0.67
CA THR A 37 6.69 4.26 0.29
C THR A 37 5.77 3.93 1.44
N ASP A 38 6.28 4.04 2.65
CA ASP A 38 5.51 3.80 3.87
C ASP A 38 4.58 4.98 4.18
N ASN A 39 3.53 4.74 4.93
CA ASN A 39 2.62 5.80 5.34
C ASN A 39 3.21 6.58 6.52
N SER A 40 3.50 7.86 6.31
CA SER A 40 4.00 8.77 7.35
C SER A 40 2.96 9.78 7.86
N ASN A 41 1.69 9.65 7.44
CA ASN A 41 0.60 10.54 7.84
C ASN A 41 -0.33 9.87 8.86
N CYS A 42 -0.62 10.57 9.96
CA CYS A 42 -1.48 10.09 11.03
C CYS A 42 -2.97 10.04 10.67
N SER A 43 -3.40 10.73 9.63
CA SER A 43 -4.80 10.77 9.18
C SER A 43 -5.01 9.83 8.00
N GLY A 44 -5.94 8.88 8.13
CA GLY A 44 -6.31 7.97 7.04
C GLY A 44 -6.80 8.66 5.76
N ALA A 45 -7.34 9.88 5.87
CA ALA A 45 -7.77 10.68 4.70
C ALA A 45 -6.58 11.33 3.96
N ALA A 46 -5.40 11.40 4.59
CA ALA A 46 -4.18 11.99 4.04
C ALA A 46 -3.06 10.95 3.91
N SER A 47 -3.40 9.65 3.86
CA SER A 47 -2.41 8.58 3.69
C SER A 47 -1.55 8.82 2.45
N ASN A 48 -0.24 8.54 2.56
CA ASN A 48 0.75 8.83 1.53
C ASN A 48 1.59 7.62 1.11
N GLY A 49 1.25 6.43 1.59
CA GLY A 49 1.90 5.20 1.17
C GLY A 49 1.73 4.91 -0.32
N SER A 50 2.64 4.18 -0.91
CA SER A 50 2.55 3.76 -2.31
C SER A 50 3.25 2.44 -2.55
N LEU A 51 2.81 1.72 -3.59
CA LEU A 51 3.41 0.48 -4.08
C LEU A 51 3.55 0.57 -5.59
N THR A 52 4.70 0.17 -6.11
CA THR A 52 4.95 0.04 -7.55
C THR A 52 5.45 -1.36 -7.85
N ILE A 53 4.86 -2.02 -8.83
CA ILE A 53 5.26 -3.37 -9.25
C ILE A 53 5.94 -3.37 -10.61
N PHE A 54 6.79 -4.38 -10.80
CA PHE A 54 7.24 -4.86 -12.10
C PHE A 54 6.55 -6.19 -12.42
N VAL A 55 6.36 -6.43 -13.71
CA VAL A 55 5.89 -7.70 -14.25
C VAL A 55 6.95 -8.22 -15.19
N ASP A 56 7.40 -9.46 -14.97
CA ASP A 56 8.48 -10.10 -15.72
C ASP A 56 9.78 -9.28 -15.76
N GLY A 57 10.06 -8.55 -14.65
CA GLY A 57 11.27 -7.75 -14.46
C GLY A 57 11.26 -6.38 -15.16
N VAL A 58 10.15 -5.97 -15.77
CA VAL A 58 9.99 -4.66 -16.43
C VAL A 58 8.76 -3.93 -15.91
N ALA A 59 8.69 -2.62 -16.17
CA ALA A 59 7.49 -1.84 -15.86
C ALA A 59 6.28 -2.47 -16.59
N ALA A 60 5.21 -2.71 -15.83
CA ALA A 60 4.01 -3.33 -16.40
C ALA A 60 3.43 -2.46 -17.52
N GLY A 61 3.21 -3.06 -18.67
CA GLY A 61 2.78 -2.38 -19.90
C GLY A 61 1.49 -2.96 -20.48
N ALA A 62 1.20 -2.60 -21.71
CA ALA A 62 -0.05 -2.89 -22.44
C ALA A 62 -0.37 -4.40 -22.63
N GLY A 63 0.57 -5.30 -22.34
CA GLY A 63 0.38 -6.75 -22.42
C GLY A 63 -0.28 -7.37 -21.18
N HIS A 64 -0.62 -6.57 -20.16
CA HIS A 64 -1.17 -7.05 -18.89
C HIS A 64 -2.38 -6.25 -18.48
N THR A 65 -3.32 -6.89 -17.81
CA THR A 65 -4.34 -6.21 -17.00
C THR A 65 -3.95 -6.33 -15.53
N ILE A 66 -4.11 -5.24 -14.78
CA ILE A 66 -3.76 -5.12 -13.38
C ILE A 66 -5.01 -4.76 -12.60
N GLN A 67 -5.22 -5.39 -11.45
CA GLN A 67 -6.24 -5.01 -10.49
C GLN A 67 -5.66 -5.09 -9.08
N TRP A 68 -5.83 -4.01 -8.31
CA TRP A 68 -5.44 -3.97 -6.89
C TRP A 68 -6.62 -4.26 -5.97
N TYR A 69 -6.29 -4.82 -4.81
CA TYR A 69 -7.24 -5.22 -3.77
C TYR A 69 -6.71 -4.78 -2.41
N THR A 70 -7.61 -4.40 -1.51
CA THR A 70 -7.28 -4.15 -0.11
C THR A 70 -7.22 -5.47 0.66
N GLY A 71 -6.17 -5.62 1.48
CA GLY A 71 -5.95 -6.83 2.28
C GLY A 71 -5.34 -7.98 1.49
N ILE A 72 -5.33 -9.16 2.12
CA ILE A 72 -4.80 -10.38 1.53
C ILE A 72 -5.87 -11.03 0.65
N GLY A 73 -5.49 -11.36 -0.61
CA GLY A 73 -6.37 -12.00 -1.59
C GLY A 73 -7.20 -11.03 -2.42
N THR A 74 -8.05 -11.57 -3.29
CA THR A 74 -8.76 -10.82 -4.33
C THR A 74 -10.23 -10.53 -3.99
N GLY A 75 -10.58 -10.53 -2.70
CA GLY A 75 -11.96 -10.35 -2.23
C GLY A 75 -12.46 -8.91 -2.20
N SER A 76 -11.56 -7.92 -2.13
CA SER A 76 -11.91 -6.51 -1.92
C SER A 76 -11.22 -5.62 -2.95
N PRO A 77 -11.74 -5.53 -4.20
CA PRO A 77 -11.12 -4.76 -5.26
C PRO A 77 -11.14 -3.26 -4.98
N ILE A 78 -10.04 -2.58 -5.28
CA ILE A 78 -9.93 -1.13 -5.26
C ILE A 78 -10.35 -0.64 -6.64
N VAL A 79 -11.54 -0.04 -6.72
CA VAL A 79 -12.16 0.34 -8.00
C VAL A 79 -11.35 1.43 -8.70
N GLY A 80 -10.99 1.17 -9.96
CA GLY A 80 -10.26 2.13 -10.80
C GLY A 80 -8.74 2.01 -10.71
N GLU A 81 -8.20 1.24 -9.78
CA GLU A 81 -6.76 1.06 -9.60
C GLU A 81 -6.24 -0.10 -10.48
N THR A 82 -5.85 0.27 -11.71
CA THR A 82 -5.39 -0.65 -12.76
C THR A 82 -3.97 -0.35 -13.25
N ALA A 83 -3.29 0.59 -12.61
CA ALA A 83 -1.91 0.96 -12.93
C ALA A 83 -0.89 0.07 -12.19
N ALA A 84 0.35 0.05 -12.68
CA ALA A 84 1.46 -0.62 -12.00
C ALA A 84 1.81 0.02 -10.64
N THR A 85 1.42 1.27 -10.43
CA THR A 85 1.59 2.02 -9.19
C THR A 85 0.24 2.36 -8.60
N ILE A 86 0.10 2.09 -7.30
CA ILE A 86 -1.03 2.56 -6.48
C ILE A 86 -0.50 3.48 -5.38
N SER A 87 -1.23 4.55 -5.07
CA SER A 87 -0.79 5.62 -4.16
C SER A 87 -1.87 5.98 -3.15
N ASN A 88 -1.54 6.88 -2.21
CA ASN A 88 -2.42 7.33 -1.12
C ASN A 88 -2.90 6.17 -0.23
N LEU A 89 -2.01 5.24 0.04
CA LEU A 89 -2.30 4.05 0.81
C LEU A 89 -2.10 4.30 2.31
N ALA A 90 -3.05 3.86 3.11
CA ALA A 90 -2.83 3.66 4.54
C ALA A 90 -1.91 2.45 4.78
N ALA A 91 -1.39 2.31 6.00
CA ALA A 91 -0.71 1.08 6.37
C ALA A 91 -1.65 -0.12 6.26
N GLY A 92 -1.13 -1.24 5.80
CA GLY A 92 -1.88 -2.47 5.60
C GLY A 92 -1.36 -3.30 4.43
N ASP A 93 -2.01 -4.43 4.22
CA ASP A 93 -1.70 -5.31 3.10
C ASP A 93 -2.51 -4.95 1.86
N TYR A 94 -1.87 -5.05 0.72
CA TYR A 94 -2.47 -4.83 -0.59
C TYR A 94 -2.10 -5.98 -1.52
N THR A 95 -3.09 -6.54 -2.17
CA THR A 95 -2.91 -7.61 -3.13
C THR A 95 -3.09 -7.07 -4.54
N VAL A 96 -2.24 -7.52 -5.45
CA VAL A 96 -2.36 -7.23 -6.88
C VAL A 96 -2.53 -8.51 -7.67
N GLU A 97 -3.47 -8.52 -8.60
CA GLU A 97 -3.62 -9.55 -9.62
C GLU A 97 -3.19 -9.00 -10.96
N VAL A 98 -2.39 -9.78 -11.67
CA VAL A 98 -1.93 -9.46 -13.03
C VAL A 98 -2.31 -10.59 -13.95
N ILE A 99 -2.96 -10.26 -15.07
CA ILE A 99 -3.35 -11.21 -16.10
C ILE A 99 -2.60 -10.86 -17.37
N ASP A 100 -1.89 -11.82 -17.94
CA ASP A 100 -1.25 -11.69 -19.26
C ASP A 100 -2.31 -11.74 -20.37
N ILE A 101 -2.34 -10.68 -21.18
CA ILE A 101 -3.24 -10.55 -22.34
C ILE A 101 -2.46 -10.34 -23.65
N ALA A 102 -1.11 -10.44 -23.62
CA ALA A 102 -0.26 -10.19 -24.77
C ALA A 102 -0.46 -11.24 -25.89
N SER A 103 -0.83 -12.47 -25.52
CA SER A 103 -1.10 -13.54 -26.48
C SER A 103 -2.59 -13.87 -26.54
N PRO A 104 -3.20 -13.91 -27.72
CA PRO A 104 -4.60 -14.28 -27.86
C PRO A 104 -4.90 -15.65 -27.23
N GLY A 105 -5.84 -15.67 -26.27
CA GLY A 105 -6.21 -16.87 -25.53
C GLY A 105 -5.34 -17.18 -24.31
N ASN A 106 -4.28 -16.43 -24.06
CA ASN A 106 -3.54 -16.51 -22.81
C ASN A 106 -4.26 -15.66 -21.74
N THR A 107 -4.72 -16.33 -20.69
CA THR A 107 -5.37 -15.69 -19.54
C THR A 107 -4.68 -16.14 -18.25
N CYS A 108 -3.37 -16.42 -18.33
CA CYS A 108 -2.61 -16.80 -17.15
C CYS A 108 -2.53 -15.62 -16.18
N SER A 109 -2.94 -15.84 -14.94
CA SER A 109 -2.89 -14.82 -13.91
C SER A 109 -1.90 -15.20 -12.80
N SER A 110 -1.36 -14.16 -12.15
CA SER A 110 -0.61 -14.25 -10.92
C SER A 110 -1.14 -13.26 -9.91
N VAL A 111 -0.93 -13.58 -8.64
CA VAL A 111 -1.33 -12.74 -7.50
C VAL A 111 -0.12 -12.57 -6.59
N ALA A 112 0.09 -11.35 -6.10
CA ALA A 112 1.10 -11.04 -5.10
C ALA A 112 0.54 -10.07 -4.06
N THR A 113 1.00 -10.19 -2.80
CA THR A 113 0.60 -9.28 -1.71
C THR A 113 1.83 -8.54 -1.20
N PHE A 114 1.68 -7.24 -0.98
CA PHE A 114 2.71 -6.34 -0.45
C PHE A 114 2.13 -5.53 0.70
N THR A 115 2.98 -5.14 1.65
CA THR A 115 2.58 -4.40 2.85
C THR A 115 3.11 -2.98 2.79
N VAL A 116 2.26 -2.01 3.09
CA VAL A 116 2.63 -0.64 3.46
C VAL A 116 2.66 -0.56 4.97
N VAL A 117 3.77 -0.13 5.56
CA VAL A 117 3.89 0.06 7.01
C VAL A 117 3.59 1.50 7.42
N ASP A 118 3.25 1.71 8.70
CA ASP A 118 3.24 3.05 9.29
C ASP A 118 4.66 3.44 9.69
N ASP A 119 5.14 4.54 9.12
CA ASP A 119 6.36 5.25 9.51
C ASP A 119 5.96 6.62 10.05
N LEU A 120 5.16 6.59 11.14
CA LEU A 120 4.57 7.80 11.71
C LEU A 120 5.59 8.52 12.59
N PRO A 121 5.82 9.83 12.38
CA PRO A 121 6.71 10.61 13.22
C PRO A 121 6.16 10.69 14.66
N VAL A 122 7.04 10.56 15.64
CA VAL A 122 6.73 10.73 17.05
C VAL A 122 6.93 12.19 17.44
N TYR A 123 5.83 12.87 17.77
CA TYR A 123 5.85 14.25 18.23
C TYR A 123 5.93 14.31 19.76
N THR A 124 6.88 15.08 20.28
CA THR A 124 7.04 15.28 21.73
C THR A 124 7.26 16.75 22.04
N ILE A 125 6.58 17.28 23.04
CA ILE A 125 6.87 18.62 23.56
C ILE A 125 8.26 18.61 24.18
N ASN A 126 9.15 19.52 23.71
CA ASN A 126 10.46 19.72 24.32
C ASN A 126 10.29 20.40 25.69
N ALA A 127 10.38 19.62 26.76
CA ALA A 127 10.19 20.13 28.13
C ALA A 127 11.19 21.24 28.49
N ALA A 128 12.39 21.22 27.90
CA ALA A 128 13.39 22.28 28.09
C ALA A 128 13.06 23.58 27.36
N ALA A 129 12.12 23.52 26.41
CA ALA A 129 11.64 24.66 25.63
C ALA A 129 10.26 25.15 26.09
N ILE A 130 9.85 24.81 27.31
CA ILE A 130 8.68 25.42 27.96
C ILE A 130 9.16 26.60 28.78
N THR A 131 8.71 27.79 28.44
CA THR A 131 8.96 29.01 29.24
C THR A 131 7.74 29.30 30.10
N VAL A 132 7.98 29.58 31.40
CA VAL A 132 6.92 29.87 32.36
C VAL A 132 7.20 31.23 32.99
N THR A 133 6.18 32.07 33.05
CA THR A 133 6.17 33.31 33.86
C THR A 133 5.24 33.09 35.04
N ASN A 134 5.80 33.12 36.22
CA ASN A 134 5.00 32.95 37.44
C ASN A 134 4.07 34.12 37.70
N GLN A 135 2.92 33.83 38.27
CA GLN A 135 2.00 34.85 38.73
C GLN A 135 2.63 35.60 39.93
N THR A 136 2.67 36.92 39.84
CA THR A 136 3.22 37.81 40.87
C THR A 136 2.18 38.70 41.54
N ASP A 137 1.01 38.86 40.94
CA ASP A 137 -0.05 39.73 41.42
C ASP A 137 -1.29 38.92 41.84
N CYS A 138 -2.20 39.57 42.57
CA CYS A 138 -3.50 38.99 42.94
C CYS A 138 -4.45 38.86 41.69
N VAL A 139 -4.10 39.50 40.61
CA VAL A 139 -4.76 39.34 39.29
C VAL A 139 -3.89 38.38 38.48
N ALA A 140 -4.54 37.48 37.72
CA ALA A 140 -3.84 36.50 36.92
C ALA A 140 -2.93 37.18 35.86
N ASN A 141 -1.61 37.01 36.01
CA ASN A 141 -0.56 37.52 35.12
C ASN A 141 0.51 36.48 34.78
N GLY A 142 0.33 35.23 35.21
CA GLY A 142 1.20 34.11 34.87
C GLY A 142 0.96 33.66 33.42
N SER A 143 1.99 33.10 32.78
CA SER A 143 1.89 32.54 31.45
C SER A 143 2.81 31.33 31.26
N ALA A 144 2.46 30.47 30.33
CA ALA A 144 3.32 29.39 29.84
C ALA A 144 3.33 29.39 28.31
N GLN A 145 4.48 29.06 27.74
CA GLN A 145 4.66 28.99 26.30
C GLN A 145 5.54 27.79 25.94
N VAL A 146 5.12 27.03 24.92
CA VAL A 146 5.96 26.05 24.24
C VAL A 146 6.68 26.73 23.08
N THR A 147 8.00 26.59 23.01
CA THR A 147 8.80 27.23 21.97
C THR A 147 9.44 26.23 21.00
N ASP A 148 9.40 24.93 21.29
CA ASP A 148 9.95 23.88 20.44
C ASP A 148 9.22 22.54 20.61
N ILE A 149 9.17 21.79 19.50
CA ILE A 149 8.66 20.42 19.43
C ILE A 149 9.80 19.53 18.95
N LEU A 150 9.90 18.33 19.52
CA LEU A 150 10.76 17.28 18.99
C LEU A 150 9.98 16.40 18.01
N ILE A 151 10.58 16.10 16.88
CA ILE A 151 10.13 15.11 15.90
C ILE A 151 11.14 13.97 15.93
N ASP A 152 10.72 12.78 16.33
CA ASP A 152 11.58 11.61 16.53
C ASP A 152 12.80 11.89 17.42
N GLY A 153 12.56 12.72 18.45
CA GLY A 153 13.58 13.14 19.42
C GLY A 153 14.50 14.27 18.96
N VAL A 154 14.33 14.81 17.75
CA VAL A 154 15.12 15.91 17.18
C VAL A 154 14.32 17.22 17.23
N SER A 155 14.96 18.32 17.66
CA SER A 155 14.32 19.65 17.66
C SER A 155 13.85 20.05 16.27
N ASN A 156 12.59 20.49 16.15
CA ASN A 156 12.02 21.06 14.94
C ASN A 156 12.47 22.52 14.69
N GLY A 157 13.17 23.11 15.65
CA GLY A 157 13.61 24.52 15.59
C GLY A 157 12.46 25.51 15.81
N GLY A 158 11.35 25.09 16.36
CA GLY A 158 10.19 25.92 16.69
C GLY A 158 8.87 25.15 16.73
N VAL A 159 7.77 25.90 16.69
CA VAL A 159 6.40 25.37 16.82
C VAL A 159 5.54 25.60 15.56
N ALA A 160 6.14 26.03 14.46
CA ALA A 160 5.42 26.27 13.21
C ALA A 160 4.75 24.96 12.70
N GLY A 161 3.47 25.05 12.32
CA GLY A 161 2.71 23.89 11.86
C GLY A 161 2.02 23.10 12.98
N PHE A 162 2.17 23.49 14.25
CA PHE A 162 1.51 22.85 15.40
C PHE A 162 0.45 23.79 16.01
N THR A 163 -0.61 23.16 16.50
CA THR A 163 -1.62 23.80 17.34
C THR A 163 -1.56 23.20 18.74
N PHE A 164 -1.78 24.01 19.77
CA PHE A 164 -1.72 23.60 21.17
C PHE A 164 -3.08 23.73 21.82
N ALA A 165 -3.46 22.74 22.61
CA ALA A 165 -4.57 22.82 23.55
C ALA A 165 -4.00 22.72 24.95
N TRP A 166 -4.40 23.64 25.84
CA TRP A 166 -3.97 23.68 27.22
C TRP A 166 -5.07 23.13 28.12
N PHE A 167 -4.66 22.41 29.14
CA PHE A 167 -5.56 21.78 30.10
C PHE A 167 -5.09 22.11 31.51
N ASP A 168 -6.03 22.22 32.46
CA ASP A 168 -5.71 22.25 33.88
C ASP A 168 -5.30 20.85 34.39
N ASP A 169 -4.92 20.74 35.66
CA ASP A 169 -4.50 19.48 36.27
C ASP A 169 -5.65 18.47 36.47
N ALA A 170 -6.89 18.91 36.39
CA ALA A 170 -8.08 18.07 36.35
C ALA A 170 -8.46 17.59 34.94
N GLY A 171 -7.73 18.04 33.92
CA GLY A 171 -7.97 17.70 32.50
C GLY A 171 -9.03 18.57 31.84
N GLY A 172 -9.46 19.67 32.47
CA GLY A 172 -10.39 20.64 31.88
C GLY A 172 -9.68 21.57 30.88
N PRO A 173 -10.27 21.86 29.68
CA PRO A 173 -9.65 22.75 28.71
C PRO A 173 -9.62 24.20 29.23
N ILE A 174 -8.47 24.88 29.06
CA ILE A 174 -8.30 26.28 29.39
C ILE A 174 -8.77 27.12 28.20
N ALA A 175 -9.83 27.90 28.40
CA ALA A 175 -10.40 28.74 27.36
C ALA A 175 -9.47 29.92 27.01
N GLY A 176 -9.29 30.16 25.69
CA GLY A 176 -8.52 31.31 25.19
C GLY A 176 -7.00 31.05 25.08
N SER A 177 -6.59 29.79 25.02
CA SER A 177 -5.21 29.38 24.76
C SER A 177 -4.98 29.05 23.29
#